data_d6728e614158faf02ffc6d856e235403
#
_entry.id   d6728e614158faf02ffc6d856e235403
#
_cell.length_a   1.000
_cell.length_b   1.000
_cell.length_c   1.000
_cell.angle_alpha   90.00
_cell.angle_beta   90.00
_cell.angle_gamma   90.00
#
_symmetry.space_group_name_H-M   'P 1'
#
loop_
_entity.id
_entity.type
_entity.pdbx_description
1 polymer ?
#
loop_
_entity_poly.entity_id
_entity_poly.type
_entity_poly.pdbx_seq_one_letter_code
_entity_poly.pdbx_strand_id
1 'polypeptide(L)'
;MVGHTIPDQAINSSGLEPVVIAAEPGDVAIMHVLTVHRAGHNYSERGRHAIINEYKSARAIDRWGNSCAFAGLPLARGGVPVLPAPVPAPRL
;
A
#
# COMPACT_ATOMS: atom_id res chain seq x y z
N MET A 1 1.11 15.82 6.43
CA MET A 1 0.96 14.44 6.96
C MET A 1 2.27 14.01 7.55
N VAL A 2 2.27 13.65 8.80
CA VAL A 2 3.47 13.08 9.42
C VAL A 2 3.56 11.62 9.03
N GLY A 3 4.55 11.28 8.24
CA GLY A 3 4.80 9.89 7.88
C GLY A 3 5.26 9.09 9.11
N HIS A 4 4.78 7.86 9.21
CA HIS A 4 5.26 6.94 10.23
C HIS A 4 6.53 6.25 9.71
N THR A 5 7.64 6.52 10.35
CA THR A 5 8.93 5.95 9.96
C THR A 5 9.46 5.12 11.13
N ILE A 6 9.95 3.94 10.81
CA ILE A 6 10.63 3.09 11.79
C ILE A 6 12.06 3.60 11.94
N PRO A 7 12.54 3.90 13.15
CA PRO A 7 13.92 4.35 13.35
C PRO A 7 14.93 3.29 12.87
N ASP A 8 16.01 3.74 12.25
CA ASP A 8 17.07 2.85 11.76
C ASP A 8 17.64 1.95 12.88
N GLN A 9 17.75 2.48 14.08
CA GLN A 9 18.20 1.71 15.23
C GLN A 9 17.29 0.52 15.51
N ALA A 10 15.99 0.68 15.41
CA ALA A 10 15.04 -0.41 15.61
C ALA A 10 15.18 -1.49 14.54
N ILE A 11 15.38 -1.07 13.29
CA ILE A 11 15.61 -1.99 12.17
C ILE A 11 16.91 -2.75 12.37
N ASN A 12 18.01 -2.06 12.69
CA ASN A 12 19.30 -2.67 12.91
C ASN A 12 19.31 -3.66 14.09
N SER A 13 18.54 -3.36 15.13
CA SER A 13 18.42 -4.21 16.32
C SER A 13 17.51 -5.41 16.11
N SER A 14 16.68 -5.41 15.07
CA SER A 14 15.70 -6.47 14.82
C SER A 14 16.31 -7.79 14.35
N GLY A 15 17.54 -7.77 13.84
CA GLY A 15 18.17 -8.93 13.21
C GLY A 15 17.61 -9.28 11.85
N LEU A 16 16.72 -8.47 11.30
CA LEU A 16 16.15 -8.68 9.98
C LEU A 16 17.16 -8.27 8.90
N GLU A 17 17.31 -9.14 7.93
CA GLU A 17 18.12 -8.86 6.74
C GLU A 17 17.25 -8.28 5.64
N PRO A 18 17.67 -7.18 5.01
CA PRO A 18 16.92 -6.61 3.91
C PRO A 18 16.96 -7.51 2.67
N VAL A 19 15.83 -7.66 2.05
CA VAL A 19 15.69 -8.38 0.78
C VAL A 19 15.34 -7.37 -0.30
N VAL A 20 16.15 -7.32 -1.35
CA VAL A 20 15.87 -6.47 -2.49
C VAL A 20 14.88 -7.16 -3.41
N ILE A 21 13.77 -6.48 -3.68
CA ILE A 21 12.78 -6.96 -4.65
C ILE A 21 12.95 -6.13 -5.91
N ALA A 22 13.65 -6.71 -6.88
CA ALA A 22 13.76 -6.12 -8.20
C ALA A 22 12.48 -6.40 -9.00
N ALA A 23 11.98 -5.38 -9.67
CA ALA A 23 10.76 -5.48 -10.45
C ALA A 23 10.91 -4.72 -11.77
N GLU A 24 10.24 -5.22 -12.79
CA GLU A 24 10.15 -4.60 -14.10
C GLU A 24 8.81 -3.88 -14.26
N PRO A 25 8.68 -2.98 -15.27
CA PRO A 25 7.40 -2.37 -15.58
C PRO A 25 6.31 -3.42 -15.82
N GLY A 26 5.17 -3.26 -15.15
CA GLY A 26 4.06 -4.19 -15.20
C GLY A 26 4.04 -5.20 -14.05
N ASP A 27 5.12 -5.32 -13.29
CA ASP A 27 5.13 -6.19 -12.12
C ASP A 27 4.28 -5.62 -10.99
N VAL A 28 3.78 -6.50 -10.15
CA VAL A 28 2.97 -6.17 -8.99
C VAL A 28 3.59 -6.77 -7.74
N ALA A 29 3.77 -5.96 -6.72
CA ALA A 29 4.16 -6.42 -5.39
C ALA A 29 2.96 -6.31 -4.44
N ILE A 30 2.68 -7.39 -3.74
CA ILE A 30 1.62 -7.42 -2.71
C ILE A 30 2.29 -7.59 -1.36
N MET A 31 1.99 -6.67 -0.46
CA MET A 31 2.60 -6.64 0.87
C MET A 31 1.54 -6.60 1.96
N HIS A 32 1.80 -7.32 3.03
CA HIS A 32 1.01 -7.18 4.25
C HIS A 32 1.32 -5.83 4.92
N VAL A 33 0.34 -5.24 5.57
CA VAL A 33 0.48 -3.92 6.23
C VAL A 33 1.60 -3.86 7.27
N LEU A 34 1.93 -4.98 7.90
CA LEU A 34 2.99 -5.06 8.89
C LEU A 34 4.38 -5.39 8.28
N THR A 35 4.48 -5.46 6.98
CA THR A 35 5.77 -5.69 6.32
C THR A 35 6.62 -4.43 6.39
N VAL A 36 7.76 -4.54 7.05
CA VAL A 36 8.76 -3.46 7.07
C VAL A 36 9.36 -3.34 5.68
N HIS A 37 9.22 -2.18 5.08
CA HIS A 37 9.68 -1.97 3.71
C HIS A 37 10.06 -0.50 3.50
N ARG A 38 10.83 -0.27 2.47
CA ARG A 38 11.14 1.07 1.98
C ARG A 38 11.41 1.04 0.49
N ALA A 39 11.28 2.19 -0.15
CA ALA A 39 11.76 2.38 -1.50
C ALA A 39 13.28 2.58 -1.48
N GLY A 40 13.98 1.93 -2.40
CA GLY A 40 15.39 2.21 -2.63
C GLY A 40 15.58 3.54 -3.36
N HIS A 41 16.80 4.05 -3.31
CA HIS A 41 17.17 5.23 -4.08
C HIS A 41 17.23 4.90 -5.58
N ASN A 42 16.73 5.79 -6.40
CA ASN A 42 16.82 5.67 -7.85
C ASN A 42 18.08 6.41 -8.34
N TYR A 43 19.10 5.65 -8.71
CA TYR A 43 20.36 6.21 -9.25
C TYR A 43 20.34 6.34 -10.77
N SER A 44 19.24 5.99 -11.43
CA SER A 44 19.12 6.12 -12.88
C SER A 44 18.61 7.50 -13.28
N GLU A 45 18.72 7.82 -14.55
CA GLU A 45 18.16 9.05 -15.13
C GLU A 45 16.67 8.90 -15.48
N ARG A 46 16.10 7.73 -15.27
CA ARG A 46 14.68 7.46 -15.55
C ARG A 46 13.84 7.57 -14.28
N GLY A 47 12.66 8.14 -14.42
CA GLY A 47 11.67 8.12 -13.35
C GLY A 47 11.22 6.70 -13.04
N ARG A 48 10.99 6.43 -11.76
CA ARG A 48 10.40 5.19 -11.28
C ARG A 48 9.02 5.50 -10.73
N HIS A 49 8.01 5.19 -11.51
CA HIS A 49 6.63 5.44 -11.16
C HIS A 49 5.99 4.17 -10.61
N ALA A 50 5.18 4.32 -9.58
CA ALA A 50 4.42 3.22 -9.00
C ALA A 50 3.01 3.69 -8.64
N ILE A 51 2.05 2.80 -8.81
CA ILE A 51 0.69 2.98 -8.33
C ILE A 51 0.56 2.19 -7.03
N ILE A 52 0.15 2.85 -5.97
CA ILE A 52 -0.02 2.23 -4.66
C ILE A 52 -1.51 2.17 -4.36
N ASN A 53 -2.01 0.96 -4.21
CA ASN A 53 -3.38 0.72 -3.78
C ASN A 53 -3.36 0.04 -2.42
N GLU A 54 -4.20 0.49 -1.53
CA GLU A 54 -4.34 -0.09 -0.20
C GLU A 54 -5.73 -0.71 -0.06
N TYR A 55 -5.75 -1.92 0.49
CA TYR A 55 -6.97 -2.68 0.69
C TYR A 55 -7.09 -3.10 2.15
N LYS A 56 -8.29 -3.18 2.63
CA LYS A 56 -8.57 -3.66 3.98
C LYS A 56 -9.86 -4.47 4.00
N SER A 57 -10.02 -5.27 5.07
CA SER A 57 -11.31 -5.86 5.34
C SER A 57 -12.37 -4.78 5.58
N ALA A 58 -13.57 -5.00 5.08
CA ALA A 58 -14.71 -4.10 5.36
C ALA A 58 -15.00 -3.97 6.86
N ARG A 59 -14.57 -4.96 7.67
CA ARG A 59 -14.74 -4.97 9.12
C ARG A 59 -13.56 -4.39 9.87
N ALA A 60 -12.51 -3.94 9.17
CA ALA A 60 -11.32 -3.41 9.83
C ALA A 60 -11.66 -2.14 10.60
N ILE A 61 -11.18 -2.09 11.82
CA ILE A 61 -11.26 -0.93 12.70
C ILE A 61 -9.84 -0.60 13.17
N ASP A 62 -9.64 0.62 13.60
CA ASP A 62 -8.38 0.98 14.24
C ASP A 62 -8.31 0.42 15.67
N ARG A 63 -7.18 0.58 16.34
CA ARG A 63 -7.01 0.08 17.71
C ARG A 63 -7.91 0.76 18.75
N TRP A 64 -8.55 1.86 18.39
CA TRP A 64 -9.50 2.57 19.24
C TRP A 64 -10.96 2.20 18.94
N GLY A 65 -11.19 1.28 18.00
CA GLY A 65 -12.53 0.81 17.63
C GLY A 65 -13.25 1.67 16.62
N ASN A 66 -12.57 2.62 16.00
CA ASN A 66 -13.16 3.48 14.98
C ASN A 66 -13.03 2.88 13.58
N SER A 67 -13.96 3.23 12.72
CA SER A 67 -13.86 2.86 11.31
C SER A 67 -12.65 3.51 10.67
N CYS A 68 -11.94 2.75 9.86
CA CYS A 68 -10.83 3.27 9.10
C CYS A 68 -11.30 4.21 7.99
N ALA A 69 -10.38 5.05 7.50
CA ALA A 69 -10.62 5.88 6.33
C ALA A 69 -11.12 5.04 5.15
N PHE A 70 -11.96 5.62 4.31
CA PHE A 70 -12.58 4.96 3.16
C PHE A 70 -13.44 3.74 3.49
N ALA A 71 -13.88 3.59 4.73
CA ALA A 71 -14.90 2.62 5.06
C ALA A 71 -16.16 2.90 4.23
N GLY A 72 -16.74 1.87 3.66
CA GLY A 72 -17.94 1.99 2.83
C GLY A 72 -17.68 2.09 1.32
N LEU A 73 -16.43 1.98 0.88
CA LEU A 73 -16.09 1.84 -0.54
C LEU A 73 -15.75 0.37 -0.85
N PRO A 74 -16.75 -0.52 -0.97
CA PRO A 74 -16.50 -1.93 -1.14
C PRO A 74 -15.99 -2.24 -2.55
N LEU A 75 -14.99 -3.12 -2.64
CA LEU A 75 -14.52 -3.69 -3.90
C LEU A 75 -15.06 -5.10 -4.12
N ALA A 76 -15.32 -5.82 -3.04
CA ALA A 76 -15.88 -7.16 -3.08
C ALA A 76 -16.68 -7.44 -1.82
N ARG A 77 -17.68 -8.28 -1.95
CA ARG A 77 -18.50 -8.79 -0.83
C ARG A 77 -18.74 -10.29 -1.02
N GLY A 78 -18.43 -11.07 0.03
CA GLY A 78 -18.60 -12.51 -0.05
C GLY A 78 -17.86 -13.18 -1.21
N GLY A 79 -16.68 -12.65 -1.56
CA GLY A 79 -15.88 -13.15 -2.68
C GLY A 79 -16.34 -12.68 -4.07
N VAL A 80 -17.38 -11.84 -4.13
CA VAL A 80 -17.91 -11.32 -5.39
C VAL A 80 -17.46 -9.86 -5.57
N PRO A 81 -16.85 -9.53 -6.71
CA PRO A 81 -16.47 -8.14 -7.00
C PRO A 81 -17.70 -7.22 -7.01
N VAL A 82 -17.55 -6.07 -6.38
CA VAL A 82 -18.53 -4.97 -6.44
C VAL A 82 -17.91 -3.88 -7.31
N LEU A 83 -18.42 -3.72 -8.51
CA LEU A 83 -17.93 -2.68 -9.41
C LEU A 83 -18.71 -1.40 -9.12
N PRO A 84 -18.03 -0.30 -8.78
CA PRO A 84 -18.70 0.99 -8.65
C PRO A 84 -19.25 1.43 -10.02
N ALA A 85 -20.27 2.29 -9.99
CA ALA A 85 -20.76 2.89 -11.23
C ALA A 85 -19.60 3.62 -11.95
N PRO A 86 -19.54 3.55 -13.29
CA PRO A 86 -18.51 4.25 -14.04
C PRO A 86 -18.54 5.74 -13.74
N VAL A 87 -17.37 6.30 -13.42
CA VAL A 87 -17.23 7.74 -13.29
C VAL A 87 -17.07 8.32 -14.71
N PRO A 88 -17.89 9.33 -15.11
CA PRO A 88 -17.70 9.96 -16.40
C PRO A 88 -16.28 10.49 -16.55
N ALA A 89 -15.69 10.30 -17.73
CA ALA A 89 -14.38 10.88 -18.01
C ALA A 89 -14.45 12.41 -17.85
N PRO A 90 -13.40 13.04 -17.27
CA PRO A 90 -13.39 14.50 -17.17
C PRO A 90 -13.44 15.11 -18.57
N ARG A 91 -14.24 16.15 -18.71
CA ARG A 91 -14.25 16.94 -19.94
C ARG A 91 -13.00 17.81 -19.96
N LEU A 92 -12.24 17.66 -21.00
CA LEU A 92 -11.08 18.51 -21.27
C LEU A 92 -11.50 19.81 -21.93
#